data_7acd6a8fe1f4aa04fa0c64d0d588a530
#
_entry.id   7acd6a8fe1f4aa04fa0c64d0d588a530
#
_cell.length_a   1.000
_cell.length_b   1.000
_cell.length_c   1.000
_cell.angle_alpha   90.00
_cell.angle_beta   90.00
_cell.angle_gamma   90.00
#
_symmetry.space_group_name_H-M   'P 1'
#
loop_
_entity.id
_entity.type
_entity.pdbx_description
1 polymer ?
#
loop_
_entity_poly.entity_id
_entity_poly.type
_entity_poly.pdbx_seq_one_letter_code
_entity_poly.pdbx_strand_id
1 'polypeptide(L)'
;KYMKPGDYITTNGKFWNLDNHKMEKESLDVYCYDSYPDFAYGLDRDPLHSEDLNDRKWSQNLTEVRSICPHFGIMEQQSGGNGWTTRMEAPSPRPGQLTLWAMQSVAHGADYISFFRWRTCTFGTEIYWHGILDYDNRENRKYREVQYFYKKLKAIDGVCNSEYKAAFAVVKDYDNEWDTSVDAWHSRVAAASDQGIFKAAQLTHTPYDVVYLQEDSELADLTKYPVLIYSHPVLISEERVKLLKEYVEQGGTLVIGCRSGYKDMNGKCVMLPQPGLLAELTGTDVRDFTFTSPAEAPVFAEFGDKKIPMPVFNDIITPLEGTKTLAVYGNNYYEGTPALTCHAVGKGQVLHLGATFNRENTEALFDYLKIKDPFKDYIDAPETAEVIMREKDGQKYLFVLNYESEKIEYTLWKPMLALYDNSEASGNCTLPAFGTAVYRILE
;
A
#
# COMPACT_ATOMS: atom_id res chain seq x y z
N LYS A 1 3.59 -25.90 25.37
CA LYS A 1 3.84 -26.77 26.54
C LYS A 1 3.70 -26.02 27.86
N TYR A 2 3.94 -24.71 27.88
CA TYR A 2 3.93 -23.86 29.08
C TYR A 2 2.78 -22.85 29.11
N MET A 3 1.97 -22.77 28.03
CA MET A 3 0.81 -21.88 27.96
C MET A 3 -0.31 -22.38 28.86
N LYS A 4 -1.01 -21.44 29.47
CA LYS A 4 -2.22 -21.67 30.25
C LYS A 4 -3.46 -21.42 29.40
N PRO A 5 -4.63 -21.96 29.74
CA PRO A 5 -5.87 -21.58 29.09
C PRO A 5 -6.10 -20.07 29.18
N GLY A 6 -6.31 -19.42 28.04
CA GLY A 6 -6.49 -17.99 27.92
C GLY A 6 -5.22 -17.19 27.61
N ASP A 7 -4.04 -17.81 27.60
CA ASP A 7 -2.83 -17.20 27.03
C ASP A 7 -2.94 -17.17 25.50
N TYR A 8 -2.30 -16.18 24.88
CA TYR A 8 -2.19 -16.07 23.41
C TYR A 8 -0.74 -15.77 23.02
N ILE A 9 -0.37 -16.20 21.80
CA ILE A 9 0.95 -15.96 21.23
C ILE A 9 0.84 -14.82 20.24
N THR A 10 1.75 -13.88 20.35
CA THR A 10 1.89 -12.75 19.42
C THR A 10 3.36 -12.45 19.15
N THR A 11 3.60 -11.58 18.20
CA THR A 11 4.92 -11.01 17.92
C THR A 11 4.76 -9.56 17.46
N ASN A 12 5.86 -8.81 17.36
CA ASN A 12 5.91 -7.48 16.77
C ASN A 12 6.64 -7.53 15.42
N GLY A 13 5.95 -8.02 14.37
CA GLY A 13 6.45 -8.07 12.97
C GLY A 13 6.39 -6.69 12.30
N LYS A 14 6.65 -6.50 11.02
CA LYS A 14 6.91 -7.43 9.94
C LYS A 14 8.42 -7.77 9.88
N PHE A 15 8.74 -9.03 9.54
CA PHE A 15 10.13 -9.48 9.40
C PHE A 15 10.45 -9.68 7.91
N TRP A 16 11.46 -9.00 7.42
CA TRP A 16 11.83 -8.94 6.00
C TRP A 16 12.32 -10.25 5.41
N ASN A 17 12.90 -11.13 6.25
CA ASN A 17 13.53 -12.38 5.82
C ASN A 17 12.68 -13.61 6.14
N LEU A 18 11.44 -13.43 6.56
CA LEU A 18 10.53 -14.51 6.94
C LEU A 18 9.23 -14.43 6.15
N ASP A 19 8.62 -15.58 5.93
CA ASP A 19 7.24 -15.68 5.51
C ASP A 19 6.33 -15.36 6.70
N ASN A 20 5.88 -14.11 6.78
CA ASN A 20 5.05 -13.63 7.88
C ASN A 20 3.65 -14.23 7.87
N HIS A 21 3.10 -14.52 6.68
CA HIS A 21 1.78 -15.15 6.53
C HIS A 21 1.80 -16.58 7.06
N LYS A 22 2.83 -17.34 6.70
CA LYS A 22 3.01 -18.71 7.23
C LYS A 22 3.24 -18.70 8.74
N MET A 23 4.03 -17.75 9.23
CA MET A 23 4.28 -17.62 10.67
C MET A 23 3.00 -17.28 11.43
N GLU A 24 2.19 -16.35 10.94
CA GLU A 24 0.90 -15.99 11.53
C GLU A 24 -0.03 -17.20 11.56
N LYS A 25 -0.24 -17.84 10.43
CA LYS A 25 -1.13 -18.99 10.27
C LYS A 25 -0.76 -20.19 11.16
N GLU A 26 0.54 -20.48 11.29
CA GLU A 26 1.02 -21.69 11.98
C GLU A 26 1.33 -21.48 13.48
N SER A 27 1.61 -20.25 13.90
CA SER A 27 2.28 -20.02 15.18
C SER A 27 1.71 -18.93 16.05
N LEU A 28 0.85 -18.05 15.53
CA LEU A 28 0.35 -16.89 16.27
C LEU A 28 -1.16 -16.95 16.44
N ASP A 29 -1.64 -16.42 17.57
CA ASP A 29 -3.07 -16.21 17.82
C ASP A 29 -3.51 -14.81 17.37
N VAL A 30 -2.58 -13.85 17.38
CA VAL A 30 -2.78 -12.49 16.88
C VAL A 30 -1.45 -11.94 16.34
N TYR A 31 -1.49 -11.27 15.21
CA TYR A 31 -0.33 -10.59 14.63
C TYR A 31 -0.29 -9.14 15.12
N CYS A 32 0.86 -8.71 15.63
CA CYS A 32 1.09 -7.32 16.00
C CYS A 32 2.24 -6.71 15.19
N TYR A 33 2.23 -5.39 15.08
CA TYR A 33 3.18 -4.61 14.30
C TYR A 33 3.67 -3.41 15.11
N ASP A 34 4.87 -2.89 14.76
CA ASP A 34 5.46 -1.71 15.36
C ASP A 34 5.35 -0.53 14.38
N SER A 35 4.63 0.52 14.79
CA SER A 35 4.28 1.66 13.93
C SER A 35 5.06 2.91 14.31
N TYR A 36 6.01 3.29 13.44
CA TYR A 36 6.90 4.46 13.61
C TYR A 36 6.86 5.38 12.37
N PRO A 37 5.77 6.12 12.15
CA PRO A 37 5.58 6.93 10.95
C PRO A 37 6.59 8.05 10.76
N ASP A 38 7.27 8.52 11.81
CA ASP A 38 8.29 9.57 11.72
C ASP A 38 9.58 9.12 11.03
N PHE A 39 9.81 7.82 10.82
CA PHE A 39 10.87 7.36 9.93
C PHE A 39 10.73 7.90 8.51
N ALA A 40 9.53 8.34 8.13
CA ALA A 40 9.33 9.08 6.90
C ALA A 40 10.02 10.47 6.88
N TYR A 41 10.28 11.05 8.06
CA TYR A 41 10.97 12.33 8.23
C TYR A 41 12.43 12.20 8.65
N GLY A 42 13.01 11.03 8.61
CA GLY A 42 14.36 10.79 9.11
C GLY A 42 15.34 11.94 8.79
N LEU A 43 16.20 12.32 9.75
CA LEU A 43 17.08 13.49 9.67
C LEU A 43 18.06 13.46 8.48
N ASP A 44 18.32 12.28 7.96
CA ASP A 44 19.19 12.06 6.80
C ASP A 44 18.46 12.11 5.45
N ARG A 45 17.14 12.39 5.45
CA ARG A 45 16.36 12.51 4.22
C ARG A 45 16.45 13.91 3.64
N ASP A 46 16.51 13.97 2.32
CA ASP A 46 16.43 15.23 1.58
C ASP A 46 15.08 15.91 1.86
N PRO A 47 15.09 17.11 2.48
CA PRO A 47 13.85 17.84 2.77
C PRO A 47 13.11 18.31 1.52
N LEU A 48 13.71 18.19 0.33
CA LEU A 48 13.08 18.53 -0.95
C LEU A 48 12.16 17.43 -1.50
N HIS A 49 12.13 16.24 -0.88
CA HIS A 49 11.21 15.17 -1.25
C HIS A 49 9.86 15.30 -0.53
N SER A 50 9.30 16.50 -0.50
CA SER A 50 7.92 16.75 -0.04
C SER A 50 6.86 15.98 -0.86
N GLU A 51 7.23 15.51 -2.05
CA GLU A 51 6.41 14.64 -2.89
C GLU A 51 6.25 13.21 -2.34
N ASP A 52 7.01 12.81 -1.33
CA ASP A 52 7.04 11.44 -0.80
C ASP A 52 5.93 11.13 0.22
N LEU A 53 4.86 11.92 0.28
CA LEU A 53 3.72 11.72 1.18
C LEU A 53 4.08 11.73 2.69
N ASN A 54 5.31 12.03 3.06
CA ASN A 54 5.80 12.14 4.45
C ASN A 54 5.35 10.94 5.33
N ASP A 55 4.78 11.18 6.51
CA ASP A 55 4.26 10.19 7.45
C ASP A 55 3.05 9.41 6.91
N ARG A 56 2.31 9.94 5.92
CA ARG A 56 1.28 9.20 5.17
C ARG A 56 1.86 7.97 4.44
N LYS A 57 3.13 8.00 4.06
CA LYS A 57 3.84 6.86 3.46
C LYS A 57 3.78 5.60 4.33
N TRP A 58 3.62 5.74 5.64
CA TRP A 58 3.48 4.62 6.56
C TRP A 58 2.23 3.76 6.30
N SER A 59 1.22 4.31 5.63
CA SER A 59 0.03 3.58 5.19
C SER A 59 0.35 2.40 4.26
N GLN A 60 1.48 2.45 3.52
CA GLN A 60 1.95 1.32 2.72
C GLN A 60 2.30 0.12 3.61
N ASN A 61 3.05 0.34 4.68
CA ASN A 61 3.42 -0.70 5.63
C ASN A 61 2.17 -1.30 6.31
N LEU A 62 1.23 -0.45 6.71
CA LEU A 62 -0.01 -0.90 7.35
C LEU A 62 -0.89 -1.73 6.38
N THR A 63 -0.87 -1.40 5.08
CA THR A 63 -1.55 -2.20 4.06
C THR A 63 -0.95 -3.59 3.93
N GLU A 64 0.38 -3.71 3.96
CA GLU A 64 1.06 -5.00 3.96
C GLU A 64 0.82 -5.81 5.24
N VAL A 65 0.82 -5.15 6.41
CA VAL A 65 0.49 -5.80 7.68
C VAL A 65 -0.95 -6.32 7.69
N ARG A 66 -1.90 -5.55 7.15
CA ARG A 66 -3.29 -5.99 7.01
C ARG A 66 -3.44 -7.24 6.13
N SER A 67 -2.59 -7.44 5.14
CA SER A 67 -2.60 -8.66 4.33
C SER A 67 -2.22 -9.90 5.14
N ILE A 68 -1.36 -9.75 6.16
CA ILE A 68 -0.96 -10.84 7.04
C ILE A 68 -2.10 -11.17 8.02
N CYS A 69 -2.66 -10.14 8.67
CA CYS A 69 -3.77 -10.28 9.61
C CYS A 69 -4.71 -9.07 9.47
N PRO A 70 -5.94 -9.23 8.98
CA PRO A 70 -6.87 -8.10 8.75
C PRO A 70 -7.20 -7.30 10.01
N HIS A 71 -7.12 -7.94 11.18
CA HIS A 71 -7.41 -7.39 12.52
C HIS A 71 -6.16 -7.43 13.39
N PHE A 72 -5.10 -6.79 12.92
CA PHE A 72 -3.81 -6.78 13.61
C PHE A 72 -3.81 -5.85 14.83
N GLY A 73 -2.80 -6.03 15.69
CA GLY A 73 -2.50 -5.11 16.79
C GLY A 73 -1.30 -4.21 16.47
N ILE A 74 -1.25 -3.05 17.10
CA ILE A 74 -0.01 -2.27 17.20
C ILE A 74 0.58 -2.48 18.58
N MET A 75 1.72 -3.22 18.62
CA MET A 75 2.43 -3.49 19.88
C MET A 75 3.25 -2.27 20.30
N GLU A 76 3.82 -1.56 19.35
CA GLU A 76 4.60 -0.36 19.56
C GLU A 76 4.11 0.76 18.62
N GLN A 77 3.22 1.62 19.13
CA GLN A 77 2.90 2.87 18.48
C GLN A 77 3.87 3.94 18.97
N GLN A 78 4.48 4.65 18.05
CA GLN A 78 5.39 5.74 18.39
C GLN A 78 4.80 6.73 19.38
N SER A 79 5.56 7.09 20.43
CA SER A 79 5.13 8.00 21.50
C SER A 79 5.96 9.27 21.64
N GLY A 80 7.06 9.39 20.88
CA GLY A 80 7.96 10.54 20.99
C GLY A 80 8.96 10.57 19.84
N GLY A 81 9.98 11.44 19.93
CA GLY A 81 11.12 11.42 19.01
C GLY A 81 11.96 10.18 19.21
N ASN A 82 12.65 9.76 18.14
CA ASN A 82 13.39 8.51 18.09
C ASN A 82 14.89 8.73 17.94
N GLY A 83 15.65 7.83 18.54
CA GLY A 83 17.08 7.73 18.35
C GLY A 83 17.74 6.77 19.31
N TRP A 84 18.93 6.38 18.96
CA TRP A 84 19.83 5.61 19.82
C TRP A 84 21.06 6.44 20.15
N THR A 85 21.84 6.02 21.12
CA THR A 85 23.14 6.65 21.37
C THR A 85 24.10 6.59 20.17
N THR A 86 23.84 5.68 19.24
CA THR A 86 24.68 5.43 18.05
C THR A 86 24.20 6.18 16.81
N ARG A 87 22.94 6.64 16.77
CA ARG A 87 22.39 7.39 15.64
C ARG A 87 21.14 8.18 16.02
N MET A 88 20.97 9.32 15.38
CA MET A 88 19.71 10.06 15.36
C MET A 88 18.79 9.49 14.31
N GLU A 89 17.48 9.46 14.58
CA GLU A 89 16.49 8.96 13.61
C GLU A 89 15.53 10.07 13.19
N ALA A 90 14.72 10.59 14.10
CA ALA A 90 13.65 11.49 13.74
C ALA A 90 13.35 12.53 14.83
N PRO A 91 12.80 13.70 14.45
CA PRO A 91 12.43 14.75 15.39
C PRO A 91 11.27 14.34 16.28
N SER A 92 11.01 15.11 17.33
CA SER A 92 9.83 14.90 18.17
C SER A 92 8.54 15.18 17.36
N PRO A 93 7.50 14.34 17.53
CA PRO A 93 6.20 14.55 16.85
C PRO A 93 5.65 15.95 17.13
N ARG A 94 5.08 16.56 16.10
CA ARG A 94 4.34 17.83 16.22
C ARG A 94 3.02 17.63 16.97
N PRO A 95 2.43 18.68 17.56
CA PRO A 95 1.10 18.58 18.16
C PRO A 95 0.07 18.04 17.17
N GLY A 96 -0.62 16.98 17.52
CA GLY A 96 -1.61 16.28 16.68
C GLY A 96 -1.09 15.01 16.01
N GLN A 97 0.22 14.90 15.73
CA GLN A 97 0.77 13.76 15.00
C GLN A 97 0.66 12.42 15.75
N LEU A 98 0.79 12.40 17.08
CA LEU A 98 0.61 11.14 17.83
C LEU A 98 -0.83 10.59 17.69
N THR A 99 -1.82 11.48 17.72
CA THR A 99 -3.23 11.10 17.47
C THR A 99 -3.43 10.67 16.03
N LEU A 100 -2.87 11.42 15.06
CA LEU A 100 -2.97 11.10 13.64
C LEU A 100 -2.39 9.71 13.33
N TRP A 101 -1.17 9.42 13.77
CA TRP A 101 -0.50 8.14 13.50
C TRP A 101 -1.20 6.94 14.14
N ALA A 102 -1.70 7.11 15.36
CA ALA A 102 -2.48 6.05 15.98
C ALA A 102 -3.83 5.83 15.27
N MET A 103 -4.49 6.91 14.81
CA MET A 103 -5.71 6.81 13.98
C MET A 103 -5.43 6.27 12.57
N GLN A 104 -4.27 6.54 11.97
CA GLN A 104 -3.81 5.90 10.75
C GLN A 104 -3.78 4.37 10.92
N SER A 105 -3.17 3.90 11.99
CA SER A 105 -3.15 2.46 12.30
C SER A 105 -4.57 1.89 12.44
N VAL A 106 -5.46 2.56 13.17
CA VAL A 106 -6.87 2.15 13.32
C VAL A 106 -7.59 2.16 11.97
N ALA A 107 -7.43 3.20 11.17
CA ALA A 107 -8.08 3.31 9.86
C ALA A 107 -7.66 2.15 8.93
N HIS A 108 -6.41 1.70 9.03
CA HIS A 108 -5.87 0.60 8.24
C HIS A 108 -6.15 -0.81 8.80
N GLY A 109 -6.87 -0.97 9.90
CA GLY A 109 -7.29 -2.27 10.38
C GLY A 109 -6.87 -2.63 11.80
N ALA A 110 -6.04 -1.80 12.46
CA ALA A 110 -5.63 -2.11 13.82
C ALA A 110 -6.81 -2.06 14.80
N ASP A 111 -7.00 -3.14 15.54
CA ASP A 111 -8.03 -3.26 16.60
C ASP A 111 -7.44 -3.13 18.02
N TYR A 112 -6.12 -3.02 18.11
CA TYR A 112 -5.39 -2.82 19.38
C TYR A 112 -4.24 -1.82 19.15
N ILE A 113 -4.10 -0.85 20.06
CA ILE A 113 -3.01 0.14 20.07
C ILE A 113 -2.32 0.18 21.41
N SER A 114 -1.02 -0.08 21.43
CA SER A 114 -0.12 0.09 22.56
C SER A 114 1.00 1.03 22.20
N PHE A 115 1.28 2.02 23.04
CA PHE A 115 2.36 2.99 22.78
C PHE A 115 3.69 2.49 23.34
N PHE A 116 4.74 2.60 22.54
CA PHE A 116 6.10 2.43 23.00
C PHE A 116 6.76 3.79 23.14
N ARG A 117 7.03 4.25 24.35
CA ARG A 117 6.85 3.57 25.63
C ARG A 117 6.19 4.52 26.64
N TRP A 118 5.80 3.99 27.82
CA TRP A 118 5.24 4.82 28.87
C TRP A 118 6.19 5.93 29.33
N ARG A 119 7.45 5.59 29.63
CA ARG A 119 8.45 6.54 30.09
C ARG A 119 9.78 6.32 29.38
N THR A 120 10.44 7.42 28.98
CA THR A 120 11.79 7.41 28.42
C THR A 120 12.75 6.75 29.39
N CYS A 121 13.58 5.82 28.93
CA CYS A 121 14.61 5.23 29.78
C CYS A 121 15.75 6.23 30.04
N THR A 122 16.35 6.14 31.23
CA THR A 122 17.39 7.06 31.67
C THR A 122 18.80 6.50 31.52
N PHE A 123 18.89 5.27 30.98
CA PHE A 123 20.11 4.50 30.92
C PHE A 123 20.08 3.54 29.72
N GLY A 124 21.24 3.31 29.09
CA GLY A 124 21.37 2.39 27.99
C GLY A 124 21.31 3.05 26.60
N THR A 125 21.27 2.24 25.56
CA THR A 125 21.38 2.70 24.17
C THR A 125 20.17 3.52 23.71
N GLU A 126 18.99 3.26 24.29
CA GLU A 126 17.72 3.87 23.90
C GLU A 126 17.32 5.07 24.77
N ILE A 127 18.25 5.76 25.37
CA ILE A 127 17.94 6.97 26.18
C ILE A 127 17.31 8.09 25.35
N TYR A 128 17.44 8.08 24.03
CA TYR A 128 16.84 9.03 23.10
C TYR A 128 15.58 8.48 22.41
N TRP A 129 15.14 7.29 22.78
CA TRP A 129 13.84 6.75 22.34
C TRP A 129 12.76 7.21 23.32
N HIS A 130 12.09 8.32 22.98
CA HIS A 130 11.25 9.04 23.92
C HIS A 130 9.88 8.39 24.13
N GLY A 131 9.51 8.20 25.39
CA GLY A 131 8.21 7.73 25.80
C GLY A 131 7.15 8.84 25.88
N ILE A 132 5.95 8.46 26.33
CA ILE A 132 4.84 9.37 26.64
C ILE A 132 5.29 10.37 27.71
N LEU A 133 5.91 9.86 28.80
CA LEU A 133 6.58 10.68 29.82
C LEU A 133 8.09 10.70 29.52
N ASP A 134 8.72 11.84 29.78
CA ASP A 134 10.16 11.99 29.64
C ASP A 134 10.92 11.63 30.93
N TYR A 135 12.21 11.97 31.01
CA TYR A 135 13.14 11.57 32.08
C TYR A 135 12.66 12.00 33.48
N ASP A 136 12.00 13.16 33.54
CA ASP A 136 11.52 13.75 34.80
C ASP A 136 10.17 13.23 35.26
N ASN A 137 9.57 12.32 34.48
CA ASN A 137 8.29 11.67 34.76
C ASN A 137 7.09 12.63 34.98
N ARG A 138 7.17 13.86 34.47
CA ARG A 138 6.07 14.84 34.56
C ARG A 138 5.11 14.71 33.39
N GLU A 139 3.86 15.03 33.62
CA GLU A 139 2.87 15.23 32.56
C GLU A 139 3.32 16.32 31.60
N ASN A 140 3.28 15.99 30.31
CA ASN A 140 3.72 16.86 29.23
C ASN A 140 2.69 16.89 28.09
N ARG A 141 3.02 17.53 26.99
CA ARG A 141 2.14 17.60 25.82
C ARG A 141 1.77 16.22 25.28
N LYS A 142 2.74 15.32 25.14
CA LYS A 142 2.56 13.96 24.60
C LYS A 142 1.57 13.16 25.45
N TYR A 143 1.71 13.22 26.77
CA TYR A 143 0.79 12.58 27.71
C TYR A 143 -0.67 13.02 27.50
N ARG A 144 -0.91 14.34 27.37
CA ARG A 144 -2.27 14.88 27.15
C ARG A 144 -2.81 14.48 25.77
N GLU A 145 -1.95 14.41 24.75
CA GLU A 145 -2.33 14.01 23.41
C GLU A 145 -2.72 12.54 23.36
N VAL A 146 -1.98 11.65 24.04
CA VAL A 146 -2.33 10.23 24.17
C VAL A 146 -3.63 10.03 24.94
N GLN A 147 -3.86 10.80 26.03
CA GLN A 147 -5.17 10.80 26.70
C GLN A 147 -6.31 11.21 25.75
N TYR A 148 -6.09 12.23 24.93
CA TYR A 148 -7.06 12.68 23.94
C TYR A 148 -7.30 11.61 22.86
N PHE A 149 -6.25 10.94 22.40
CA PHE A 149 -6.38 9.81 21.47
C PHE A 149 -7.28 8.71 22.04
N TYR A 150 -7.02 8.23 23.27
CA TYR A 150 -7.85 7.17 23.87
C TYR A 150 -9.30 7.60 24.08
N LYS A 151 -9.55 8.89 24.33
CA LYS A 151 -10.93 9.41 24.37
C LYS A 151 -11.61 9.29 23.00
N LYS A 152 -10.91 9.64 21.91
CA LYS A 152 -11.40 9.47 20.54
C LYS A 152 -11.59 7.98 20.19
N LEU A 153 -10.61 7.13 20.54
CA LEU A 153 -10.69 5.69 20.27
C LEU A 153 -11.94 5.08 20.92
N LYS A 154 -12.24 5.45 22.16
CA LYS A 154 -13.45 5.00 22.85
C LYS A 154 -14.74 5.46 22.17
N ALA A 155 -14.75 6.61 21.51
CA ALA A 155 -15.92 7.12 20.79
C ALA A 155 -16.18 6.35 19.48
N ILE A 156 -15.20 5.63 18.97
CA ILE A 156 -15.29 4.86 17.72
C ILE A 156 -15.20 3.33 17.95
N ASP A 157 -15.56 2.85 19.13
CA ASP A 157 -15.47 1.42 19.49
C ASP A 157 -16.26 0.51 18.52
N GLY A 158 -17.34 1.02 17.93
CA GLY A 158 -18.08 0.32 16.87
C GLY A 158 -17.30 -0.03 15.61
N VAL A 159 -16.15 0.63 15.37
CA VAL A 159 -15.25 0.33 14.24
C VAL A 159 -14.46 -0.97 14.45
N CYS A 160 -14.28 -1.40 15.69
CA CYS A 160 -13.53 -2.62 16.01
C CYS A 160 -14.07 -3.85 15.26
N ASN A 161 -13.19 -4.67 14.70
CA ASN A 161 -13.52 -5.81 13.83
C ASN A 161 -14.33 -5.42 12.57
N SER A 162 -14.14 -4.23 12.03
CA SER A 162 -14.64 -3.86 10.70
C SER A 162 -13.58 -4.11 9.62
N GLU A 163 -14.02 -4.43 8.41
CA GLU A 163 -13.16 -4.71 7.28
C GLU A 163 -12.79 -3.44 6.52
N TYR A 164 -11.55 -3.34 6.08
CA TYR A 164 -11.10 -2.30 5.15
C TYR A 164 -11.71 -2.53 3.77
N LYS A 165 -12.11 -1.47 3.09
CA LYS A 165 -12.73 -1.56 1.76
C LYS A 165 -11.73 -1.13 0.69
N ALA A 166 -11.17 -2.09 -0.01
CA ALA A 166 -10.27 -1.89 -1.14
C ALA A 166 -11.01 -1.89 -2.48
N ALA A 167 -10.52 -1.12 -3.44
CA ALA A 167 -11.04 -1.06 -4.81
C ALA A 167 -10.33 -2.05 -5.75
N PHE A 168 -9.09 -2.41 -5.45
CA PHE A 168 -8.26 -3.37 -6.18
C PHE A 168 -7.24 -3.99 -5.23
N ALA A 169 -6.45 -4.95 -5.71
CA ALA A 169 -5.34 -5.47 -4.94
C ALA A 169 -4.02 -5.48 -5.72
N VAL A 170 -2.91 -5.31 -4.98
CA VAL A 170 -1.55 -5.56 -5.46
C VAL A 170 -1.16 -6.97 -5.05
N VAL A 171 -0.74 -7.77 -6.02
CA VAL A 171 -0.24 -9.13 -5.77
C VAL A 171 1.24 -9.09 -5.46
N LYS A 172 1.65 -9.76 -4.40
CA LYS A 172 3.03 -9.98 -3.99
C LYS A 172 3.26 -11.46 -3.69
N ASP A 173 4.50 -11.85 -3.58
CA ASP A 173 4.93 -13.15 -3.05
C ASP A 173 6.35 -13.04 -2.48
N TYR A 174 6.69 -13.91 -1.56
CA TYR A 174 8.00 -13.87 -0.89
C TYR A 174 9.17 -14.25 -1.79
N ASP A 175 8.98 -15.12 -2.79
CA ASP A 175 10.06 -15.50 -3.69
C ASP A 175 10.55 -14.30 -4.50
N ASN A 176 9.62 -13.48 -5.03
CA ASN A 176 9.95 -12.25 -5.73
C ASN A 176 10.50 -11.18 -4.77
N GLU A 177 9.96 -11.03 -3.55
CA GLU A 177 10.52 -10.11 -2.55
C GLU A 177 11.96 -10.48 -2.17
N TRP A 178 12.25 -11.75 -1.94
CA TRP A 178 13.61 -12.22 -1.61
C TRP A 178 14.55 -12.09 -2.79
N ASP A 179 14.10 -12.34 -4.02
CA ASP A 179 14.91 -12.15 -5.22
C ASP A 179 15.37 -10.69 -5.37
N THR A 180 14.55 -9.71 -4.98
CA THR A 180 14.96 -8.29 -5.00
C THR A 180 16.17 -8.00 -4.11
N SER A 181 16.43 -8.81 -3.10
CA SER A 181 17.59 -8.64 -2.21
C SER A 181 18.90 -9.06 -2.85
N VAL A 182 18.86 -9.87 -3.92
CA VAL A 182 20.03 -10.44 -4.61
C VAL A 182 20.12 -10.07 -6.09
N ASP A 183 19.01 -9.62 -6.72
CA ASP A 183 18.95 -9.14 -8.10
C ASP A 183 18.70 -7.63 -8.15
N ALA A 184 19.75 -6.86 -8.45
CA ALA A 184 19.68 -5.39 -8.53
C ALA A 184 18.71 -4.88 -9.63
N TRP A 185 18.50 -5.66 -10.69
CA TRP A 185 17.57 -5.31 -11.76
C TRP A 185 16.12 -5.47 -11.30
N HIS A 186 15.84 -6.59 -10.65
CA HIS A 186 14.53 -6.82 -10.05
C HIS A 186 14.24 -5.80 -8.94
N SER A 187 15.18 -5.59 -8.02
CA SER A 187 15.07 -4.59 -6.95
C SER A 187 14.68 -3.21 -7.49
N ARG A 188 15.34 -2.77 -8.57
CA ARG A 188 15.12 -1.44 -9.14
C ARG A 188 13.71 -1.28 -9.72
N VAL A 189 13.22 -2.26 -10.46
CA VAL A 189 11.87 -2.18 -11.07
C VAL A 189 10.77 -2.34 -10.02
N ALA A 190 10.95 -3.25 -9.06
CA ALA A 190 9.99 -3.47 -7.98
C ALA A 190 9.85 -2.24 -7.09
N ALA A 191 10.96 -1.65 -6.63
CA ALA A 191 10.93 -0.47 -5.78
C ALA A 191 10.27 0.73 -6.45
N ALA A 192 10.56 0.96 -7.75
CA ALA A 192 9.94 2.05 -8.50
C ALA A 192 8.42 1.85 -8.63
N SER A 193 7.99 0.63 -8.93
CA SER A 193 6.57 0.32 -9.12
C SER A 193 5.78 0.33 -7.82
N ASP A 194 6.32 -0.20 -6.73
CA ASP A 194 5.68 -0.15 -5.41
C ASP A 194 5.40 1.29 -4.98
N GLN A 195 6.36 2.19 -5.16
CA GLN A 195 6.17 3.62 -4.88
C GLN A 195 5.18 4.26 -5.84
N GLY A 196 5.25 3.94 -7.14
CA GLY A 196 4.36 4.49 -8.16
C GLY A 196 2.90 4.14 -7.94
N ILE A 197 2.61 2.86 -7.70
CA ILE A 197 1.26 2.36 -7.43
C ILE A 197 0.72 2.96 -6.12
N PHE A 198 1.53 2.94 -5.05
CA PHE A 198 1.14 3.50 -3.76
C PHE A 198 0.80 4.99 -3.89
N LYS A 199 1.66 5.78 -4.55
CA LYS A 199 1.46 7.22 -4.73
C LYS A 199 0.19 7.51 -5.54
N ALA A 200 -0.03 6.80 -6.65
CA ALA A 200 -1.25 6.91 -7.43
C ALA A 200 -2.50 6.59 -6.60
N ALA A 201 -2.48 5.47 -5.89
CA ALA A 201 -3.60 5.04 -5.04
C ALA A 201 -3.94 6.07 -3.96
N GLN A 202 -2.92 6.60 -3.29
CA GLN A 202 -3.08 7.58 -2.23
C GLN A 202 -3.64 8.92 -2.73
N LEU A 203 -3.09 9.46 -3.83
CA LEU A 203 -3.46 10.78 -4.33
C LEU A 203 -4.78 10.78 -5.11
N THR A 204 -5.28 9.62 -5.52
CA THR A 204 -6.59 9.48 -6.18
C THR A 204 -7.67 8.88 -5.26
N HIS A 205 -7.39 8.76 -3.97
CA HIS A 205 -8.30 8.12 -3.00
C HIS A 205 -8.78 6.74 -3.45
N THR A 206 -7.89 5.95 -4.07
CA THR A 206 -8.20 4.61 -4.56
C THR A 206 -7.56 3.57 -3.65
N PRO A 207 -8.26 3.11 -2.60
CA PRO A 207 -7.71 2.20 -1.59
C PRO A 207 -7.43 0.82 -2.20
N TYR A 208 -6.36 0.18 -1.73
CA TYR A 208 -6.01 -1.17 -2.17
C TYR A 208 -5.63 -2.08 -1.02
N ASP A 209 -5.74 -3.37 -1.27
CA ASP A 209 -5.18 -4.42 -0.44
C ASP A 209 -3.94 -5.03 -1.10
N VAL A 210 -3.14 -5.73 -0.32
CA VAL A 210 -2.08 -6.61 -0.82
C VAL A 210 -2.54 -8.05 -0.66
N VAL A 211 -2.35 -8.85 -1.69
CA VAL A 211 -2.60 -10.30 -1.66
C VAL A 211 -1.26 -11.00 -1.89
N TYR A 212 -0.82 -11.77 -0.89
CA TYR A 212 0.37 -12.61 -1.05
C TYR A 212 -0.01 -13.97 -1.62
N LEU A 213 0.61 -14.33 -2.76
CA LEU A 213 0.49 -15.67 -3.29
C LEU A 213 1.36 -16.63 -2.47
N GLN A 214 0.71 -17.55 -1.80
CA GLN A 214 1.28 -18.64 -1.04
C GLN A 214 1.15 -19.96 -1.83
N GLU A 215 1.77 -21.04 -1.38
CA GLU A 215 1.60 -22.37 -1.95
C GLU A 215 0.16 -22.88 -1.85
N ASP A 216 -0.56 -22.44 -0.82
CA ASP A 216 -1.94 -22.82 -0.53
C ASP A 216 -2.97 -21.72 -0.86
N SER A 217 -2.58 -20.72 -1.65
CA SER A 217 -3.51 -19.69 -2.13
C SER A 217 -4.60 -20.28 -3.02
N GLU A 218 -5.83 -19.87 -2.76
CA GLU A 218 -7.00 -20.32 -3.47
C GLU A 218 -7.57 -19.22 -4.39
N LEU A 219 -8.30 -19.62 -5.40
CA LEU A 219 -8.96 -18.70 -6.32
C LEU A 219 -9.90 -17.73 -5.60
N ALA A 220 -10.52 -18.14 -4.50
CA ALA A 220 -11.39 -17.32 -3.66
C ALA A 220 -10.66 -16.10 -3.07
N ASP A 221 -9.35 -16.19 -2.85
CA ASP A 221 -8.56 -15.07 -2.34
C ASP A 221 -8.40 -13.96 -3.38
N LEU A 222 -8.29 -14.33 -4.64
CA LEU A 222 -8.11 -13.41 -5.76
C LEU A 222 -9.44 -12.81 -6.23
N THR A 223 -10.49 -13.59 -6.28
CA THR A 223 -11.81 -13.16 -6.80
C THR A 223 -12.54 -12.14 -5.91
N LYS A 224 -12.03 -11.84 -4.73
CA LYS A 224 -12.46 -10.72 -3.89
C LYS A 224 -12.27 -9.36 -4.59
N TYR A 225 -11.33 -9.28 -5.53
CA TYR A 225 -10.93 -8.04 -6.19
C TYR A 225 -11.19 -8.11 -7.69
N PRO A 226 -11.85 -7.08 -8.28
CA PRO A 226 -12.10 -7.04 -9.71
C PRO A 226 -10.83 -6.81 -10.55
N VAL A 227 -9.81 -6.19 -9.94
CA VAL A 227 -8.53 -5.88 -10.57
C VAL A 227 -7.39 -6.29 -9.65
N LEU A 228 -6.41 -7.00 -10.21
CA LEU A 228 -5.14 -7.35 -9.59
C LEU A 228 -4.00 -6.70 -10.36
N ILE A 229 -3.08 -6.06 -9.65
CA ILE A 229 -1.80 -5.58 -10.21
C ILE A 229 -0.68 -6.46 -9.64
N TYR A 230 -0.09 -7.28 -10.49
CA TYR A 230 1.10 -8.06 -10.15
C TYR A 230 2.27 -7.44 -10.91
N SER A 231 2.91 -6.44 -10.30
CA SER A 231 3.78 -5.51 -11.02
C SER A 231 4.93 -6.18 -11.76
N HIS A 232 5.68 -7.06 -11.09
CA HIS A 232 6.86 -7.71 -11.67
C HIS A 232 7.02 -9.14 -11.13
N PRO A 233 6.21 -10.12 -11.57
CA PRO A 233 6.43 -11.53 -11.26
C PRO A 233 7.63 -12.06 -12.08
N VAL A 234 8.84 -11.67 -11.70
CA VAL A 234 10.09 -12.09 -12.35
C VAL A 234 10.28 -13.58 -12.21
N LEU A 235 10.04 -14.12 -11.00
CA LEU A 235 9.93 -15.55 -10.72
C LEU A 235 8.45 -15.93 -10.75
N ILE A 236 8.11 -16.97 -11.51
CA ILE A 236 6.75 -17.48 -11.50
C ILE A 236 6.72 -18.99 -11.77
N SER A 237 5.84 -19.70 -11.06
CA SER A 237 5.59 -21.13 -11.25
C SER A 237 4.38 -21.40 -12.17
N GLU A 238 4.29 -22.63 -12.69
CA GLU A 238 3.15 -23.08 -13.49
C GLU A 238 1.84 -23.02 -12.67
N GLU A 239 1.90 -23.36 -11.38
CA GLU A 239 0.75 -23.34 -10.48
C GLU A 239 0.22 -21.92 -10.30
N ARG A 240 1.12 -20.94 -10.07
CA ARG A 240 0.73 -19.52 -9.98
C ARG A 240 0.12 -19.00 -11.28
N VAL A 241 0.72 -19.34 -12.43
CA VAL A 241 0.15 -18.98 -13.75
C VAL A 241 -1.23 -19.58 -13.93
N LYS A 242 -1.43 -20.84 -13.56
CA LYS A 242 -2.72 -21.51 -13.63
C LYS A 242 -3.77 -20.80 -12.76
N LEU A 243 -3.43 -20.46 -11.52
CA LEU A 243 -4.32 -19.74 -10.60
C LEU A 243 -4.71 -18.36 -11.15
N LEU A 244 -3.74 -17.61 -11.67
CA LEU A 244 -3.98 -16.32 -12.31
C LEU A 244 -4.87 -16.45 -13.57
N LYS A 245 -4.66 -17.49 -14.38
CA LYS A 245 -5.48 -17.77 -15.56
C LYS A 245 -6.94 -18.05 -15.15
N GLU A 246 -7.15 -18.89 -14.15
CA GLU A 246 -8.50 -19.18 -13.63
C GLU A 246 -9.20 -17.92 -13.10
N TYR A 247 -8.48 -17.03 -12.42
CA TYR A 247 -8.98 -15.73 -11.98
C TYR A 247 -9.46 -14.88 -13.16
N VAL A 248 -8.64 -14.77 -14.21
CA VAL A 248 -8.99 -13.97 -15.40
C VAL A 248 -10.13 -14.62 -16.16
N GLU A 249 -10.13 -15.94 -16.36
CA GLU A 249 -11.21 -16.66 -17.06
C GLU A 249 -12.57 -16.45 -16.42
N GLN A 250 -12.64 -16.23 -15.10
CA GLN A 250 -13.87 -15.93 -14.38
C GLN A 250 -14.33 -14.48 -14.46
N GLY A 251 -13.52 -13.58 -15.03
CA GLY A 251 -13.87 -12.17 -15.28
C GLY A 251 -12.96 -11.17 -14.58
N GLY A 252 -11.92 -11.62 -13.89
CA GLY A 252 -10.91 -10.74 -13.28
C GLY A 252 -10.08 -9.99 -14.31
N THR A 253 -9.59 -8.83 -13.94
CA THR A 253 -8.58 -8.09 -14.72
C THR A 253 -7.22 -8.21 -14.03
N LEU A 254 -6.22 -8.73 -14.74
CA LEU A 254 -4.84 -8.80 -14.28
C LEU A 254 -3.99 -7.76 -15.01
N VAL A 255 -3.20 -6.98 -14.27
CA VAL A 255 -2.23 -6.03 -14.83
C VAL A 255 -0.84 -6.49 -14.45
N ILE A 256 0.04 -6.65 -15.45
CA ILE A 256 1.42 -7.10 -15.29
C ILE A 256 2.36 -6.03 -15.84
N GLY A 257 3.50 -5.81 -15.20
CA GLY A 257 4.53 -4.87 -15.65
C GLY A 257 5.68 -5.57 -16.40
N CYS A 258 6.70 -4.81 -16.73
CA CYS A 258 7.89 -5.27 -17.42
C CYS A 258 8.68 -6.34 -16.63
N ARG A 259 9.58 -7.08 -17.28
CA ARG A 259 10.43 -8.14 -16.70
C ARG A 259 9.66 -9.31 -16.06
N SER A 260 8.42 -9.51 -16.39
CA SER A 260 7.62 -10.64 -15.89
C SER A 260 8.04 -11.96 -16.54
N GLY A 261 8.08 -13.06 -15.75
CA GLY A 261 8.33 -14.42 -16.25
C GLY A 261 9.77 -14.72 -16.70
N TYR A 262 10.76 -13.95 -16.25
CA TYR A 262 12.17 -14.12 -16.67
C TYR A 262 12.87 -15.30 -16.02
N LYS A 263 12.44 -15.70 -14.80
CA LYS A 263 13.10 -16.74 -14.01
C LYS A 263 12.13 -17.85 -13.59
N ASP A 264 12.67 -19.05 -13.43
CA ASP A 264 12.00 -20.14 -12.70
C ASP A 264 12.15 -19.94 -11.18
N MET A 265 11.49 -20.78 -10.39
CA MET A 265 11.50 -20.69 -8.91
C MET A 265 12.87 -20.98 -8.27
N ASN A 266 13.88 -21.39 -9.05
CA ASN A 266 15.26 -21.52 -8.61
C ASN A 266 16.13 -20.29 -8.97
N GLY A 267 15.52 -19.24 -9.51
CA GLY A 267 16.20 -18.02 -9.96
C GLY A 267 16.97 -18.19 -11.29
N LYS A 268 16.77 -19.30 -12.02
CA LYS A 268 17.39 -19.53 -13.32
C LYS A 268 16.53 -18.87 -14.42
N CYS A 269 17.17 -18.14 -15.32
CA CYS A 269 16.49 -17.59 -16.50
C CYS A 269 15.89 -18.73 -17.34
N VAL A 270 14.61 -18.59 -17.68
CA VAL A 270 13.91 -19.58 -18.50
C VAL A 270 14.37 -19.49 -19.96
N MET A 271 14.45 -20.65 -20.63
CA MET A 271 14.80 -20.74 -22.06
C MET A 271 13.53 -20.76 -22.94
N LEU A 272 12.64 -19.81 -22.67
CA LEU A 272 11.39 -19.59 -23.41
C LEU A 272 11.37 -18.17 -23.97
N PRO A 273 10.60 -17.91 -25.05
CA PRO A 273 10.29 -16.53 -25.44
C PRO A 273 9.66 -15.78 -24.27
N GLN A 274 10.11 -14.54 -24.02
CA GLN A 274 9.59 -13.75 -22.91
C GLN A 274 8.18 -13.22 -23.23
N PRO A 275 7.28 -13.14 -22.25
CA PRO A 275 7.45 -13.28 -20.80
C PRO A 275 7.32 -14.72 -20.25
N GLY A 276 7.96 -15.70 -20.89
CA GLY A 276 8.10 -17.06 -20.38
C GLY A 276 6.75 -17.78 -20.22
N LEU A 277 6.49 -18.32 -19.03
CA LEU A 277 5.20 -19.00 -18.73
C LEU A 277 3.98 -18.09 -18.83
N LEU A 278 4.17 -16.77 -18.80
CA LEU A 278 3.08 -15.80 -18.89
C LEU A 278 2.70 -15.45 -20.34
N ALA A 279 3.48 -15.89 -21.35
CA ALA A 279 3.30 -15.48 -22.74
C ALA A 279 1.89 -15.76 -23.29
N GLU A 280 1.32 -16.93 -23.00
CA GLU A 280 -0.05 -17.29 -23.39
C GLU A 280 -1.08 -16.41 -22.68
N LEU A 281 -0.92 -16.18 -21.37
CA LEU A 281 -1.84 -15.42 -20.56
C LEU A 281 -1.84 -13.93 -20.92
N THR A 282 -0.67 -13.36 -21.21
CA THR A 282 -0.54 -11.95 -21.64
C THR A 282 -0.86 -11.74 -23.11
N GLY A 283 -0.79 -12.80 -23.92
CA GLY A 283 -0.89 -12.70 -25.38
C GLY A 283 0.26 -11.91 -26.01
N THR A 284 1.48 -11.99 -25.46
CA THR A 284 2.60 -11.14 -25.87
C THR A 284 3.90 -11.93 -26.00
N ASP A 285 4.80 -11.38 -26.83
CA ASP A 285 6.21 -11.78 -26.95
C ASP A 285 7.07 -10.53 -26.69
N VAL A 286 8.13 -10.64 -25.91
CA VAL A 286 9.08 -9.58 -25.61
C VAL A 286 10.42 -9.95 -26.24
N ARG A 287 10.81 -9.25 -27.29
CA ARG A 287 12.01 -9.58 -28.08
C ARG A 287 13.21 -8.69 -27.82
N ASP A 288 12.96 -7.54 -27.20
CA ASP A 288 13.99 -6.57 -26.83
C ASP A 288 13.58 -5.84 -25.57
N PHE A 289 14.55 -5.34 -24.82
CA PHE A 289 14.31 -4.62 -23.57
C PHE A 289 15.49 -3.73 -23.22
N THR A 290 15.24 -2.68 -22.45
CA THR A 290 16.29 -1.77 -22.01
C THR A 290 15.94 -1.05 -20.71
N PHE A 291 16.96 -0.67 -19.93
CA PHE A 291 16.80 0.40 -18.95
C PHE A 291 16.73 1.76 -19.65
N THR A 292 15.88 2.65 -19.13
CA THR A 292 15.91 4.05 -19.57
C THR A 292 17.12 4.77 -18.94
N SER A 293 17.83 5.56 -19.74
CA SER A 293 18.99 6.30 -19.28
C SER A 293 18.58 7.69 -18.78
N PRO A 294 19.08 8.15 -17.61
CA PRO A 294 18.89 9.56 -17.20
C PRO A 294 19.58 10.57 -18.13
N ALA A 295 20.49 10.11 -19.01
CA ALA A 295 21.16 10.96 -20.00
C ALA A 295 20.34 11.14 -21.28
N GLU A 296 19.24 10.39 -21.44
CA GLU A 296 18.33 10.46 -22.59
C GLU A 296 17.05 11.20 -22.23
N ALA A 297 16.29 11.60 -23.26
CA ALA A 297 14.98 12.17 -23.05
C ALA A 297 14.05 11.16 -22.34
N PRO A 298 13.24 11.59 -21.36
CA PRO A 298 12.29 10.70 -20.70
C PRO A 298 11.40 9.96 -21.70
N VAL A 299 11.28 8.65 -21.53
CA VAL A 299 10.44 7.83 -22.40
C VAL A 299 8.98 8.01 -22.01
N PHE A 300 8.11 8.09 -23.00
CA PHE A 300 6.67 8.13 -22.82
C PHE A 300 5.97 7.20 -23.82
N ALA A 301 4.72 6.86 -23.52
CA ALA A 301 3.83 6.21 -24.46
C ALA A 301 2.60 7.07 -24.72
N GLU A 302 2.02 6.91 -25.92
CA GLU A 302 0.76 7.53 -26.33
C GLU A 302 -0.38 6.56 -25.99
N PHE A 303 -1.23 6.96 -25.03
CA PHE A 303 -2.38 6.20 -24.52
C PHE A 303 -3.67 7.00 -24.73
N GLY A 304 -4.35 6.76 -25.84
CA GLY A 304 -5.45 7.60 -26.28
C GLY A 304 -4.98 9.02 -26.59
N ASP A 305 -5.51 10.00 -25.89
CA ASP A 305 -5.12 11.42 -25.96
C ASP A 305 -4.06 11.83 -24.94
N LYS A 306 -3.62 10.89 -24.10
CA LYS A 306 -2.66 11.13 -23.02
C LYS A 306 -1.25 10.66 -23.40
N LYS A 307 -0.25 11.39 -22.92
CA LYS A 307 1.14 10.92 -22.87
C LYS A 307 1.41 10.42 -21.45
N ILE A 308 1.76 9.15 -21.31
CA ILE A 308 2.07 8.53 -20.03
C ILE A 308 3.57 8.22 -19.95
N PRO A 309 4.27 8.54 -18.83
CA PRO A 309 5.67 8.20 -18.68
C PRO A 309 5.88 6.69 -18.64
N MET A 310 6.99 6.25 -19.25
CA MET A 310 7.43 4.84 -19.28
C MET A 310 8.83 4.76 -18.66
N PRO A 311 8.96 4.90 -17.33
CA PRO A 311 10.24 5.07 -16.68
C PRO A 311 10.96 3.76 -16.39
N VAL A 312 12.23 3.88 -16.04
CA VAL A 312 13.14 2.89 -15.48
C VAL A 312 13.50 1.77 -16.42
N PHE A 313 12.54 0.99 -16.90
CA PHE A 313 12.78 -0.19 -17.72
C PHE A 313 11.67 -0.35 -18.75
N ASN A 314 12.02 -0.65 -20.00
CA ASN A 314 11.05 -0.86 -21.07
C ASN A 314 11.24 -2.25 -21.71
N ASP A 315 10.17 -3.03 -21.73
CA ASP A 315 10.00 -4.19 -22.58
C ASP A 315 9.40 -3.73 -23.92
N ILE A 316 9.99 -4.15 -25.04
CA ILE A 316 9.48 -3.89 -26.39
C ILE A 316 8.54 -5.04 -26.74
N ILE A 317 7.25 -4.80 -26.60
CA ILE A 317 6.21 -5.81 -26.68
C ILE A 317 5.84 -6.07 -28.15
N THR A 318 5.70 -7.35 -28.51
CA THR A 318 5.07 -7.81 -29.75
C THR A 318 3.76 -8.51 -29.40
N PRO A 319 2.59 -7.93 -29.76
CA PRO A 319 1.31 -8.59 -29.51
C PRO A 319 1.16 -9.86 -30.33
N LEU A 320 0.64 -10.91 -29.72
CA LEU A 320 0.23 -12.14 -30.41
C LEU A 320 -1.21 -12.00 -30.94
N GLU A 321 -1.66 -12.99 -31.70
CA GLU A 321 -3.02 -13.00 -32.26
C GLU A 321 -4.09 -12.81 -31.17
N GLY A 322 -5.05 -11.94 -31.41
CA GLY A 322 -6.12 -11.61 -30.47
C GLY A 322 -5.78 -10.56 -29.43
N THR A 323 -4.52 -10.09 -29.36
CA THR A 323 -4.08 -9.07 -28.39
C THR A 323 -4.17 -7.67 -29.02
N LYS A 324 -4.77 -6.73 -28.27
CA LYS A 324 -4.93 -5.33 -28.67
C LYS A 324 -3.80 -4.47 -28.13
N THR A 325 -3.24 -3.58 -28.93
CA THR A 325 -2.38 -2.51 -28.47
C THR A 325 -3.24 -1.36 -27.95
N LEU A 326 -2.98 -0.93 -26.70
CA LEU A 326 -3.65 0.20 -26.06
C LEU A 326 -2.80 1.46 -26.08
N ALA A 327 -1.47 1.32 -25.95
CA ALA A 327 -0.52 2.43 -26.03
C ALA A 327 0.72 2.03 -26.83
N VAL A 328 1.36 3.01 -27.45
CA VAL A 328 2.61 2.85 -28.21
C VAL A 328 3.68 3.77 -27.65
N TYR A 329 4.95 3.35 -27.69
CA TYR A 329 6.06 4.22 -27.33
C TYR A 329 6.13 5.42 -28.26
N GLY A 330 6.23 6.62 -27.72
CA GLY A 330 6.19 7.88 -28.46
C GLY A 330 7.57 8.47 -28.77
N ASN A 331 8.65 7.83 -28.31
CA ASN A 331 10.03 8.23 -28.59
C ASN A 331 11.00 7.06 -28.34
N ASN A 332 12.31 7.33 -28.49
CA ASN A 332 13.41 6.37 -28.42
C ASN A 332 13.54 5.53 -29.72
N TYR A 333 14.54 4.60 -29.78
CA TYR A 333 14.80 3.77 -30.97
C TYR A 333 13.68 2.76 -31.27
N TYR A 334 12.79 2.53 -30.31
CA TYR A 334 11.62 1.65 -30.40
C TYR A 334 10.29 2.42 -30.52
N GLU A 335 10.34 3.71 -30.91
CA GLU A 335 9.14 4.52 -31.17
C GLU A 335 8.14 3.81 -32.08
N GLY A 336 6.85 3.91 -31.77
CA GLY A 336 5.76 3.28 -32.49
C GLY A 336 5.52 1.80 -32.15
N THR A 337 6.39 1.16 -31.35
CA THR A 337 6.14 -0.21 -30.87
C THR A 337 5.15 -0.22 -29.70
N PRO A 338 4.42 -1.33 -29.47
CA PRO A 338 3.48 -1.45 -28.36
C PRO A 338 4.15 -1.30 -26.98
N ALA A 339 3.56 -0.47 -26.14
CA ALA A 339 4.00 -0.16 -24.79
C ALA A 339 3.02 -0.66 -23.71
N LEU A 340 1.74 -0.77 -24.07
CA LEU A 340 0.68 -1.34 -23.26
C LEU A 340 -0.25 -2.15 -24.16
N THR A 341 -0.53 -3.38 -23.77
CA THR A 341 -1.42 -4.28 -24.51
C THR A 341 -2.55 -4.80 -23.61
N CYS A 342 -3.59 -5.34 -24.24
CA CYS A 342 -4.72 -5.98 -23.59
C CYS A 342 -5.08 -7.28 -24.32
N HIS A 343 -5.04 -8.39 -23.62
CA HIS A 343 -5.43 -9.71 -24.09
C HIS A 343 -6.69 -10.20 -23.37
N ALA A 344 -7.71 -10.63 -24.12
CA ALA A 344 -8.93 -11.17 -23.57
C ALA A 344 -8.75 -12.67 -23.28
N VAL A 345 -9.06 -13.11 -22.06
CA VAL A 345 -8.97 -14.51 -21.62
C VAL A 345 -10.26 -14.88 -20.91
N GLY A 346 -11.03 -15.81 -21.45
CA GLY A 346 -12.32 -16.18 -20.89
C GLY A 346 -13.28 -14.98 -20.80
N LYS A 347 -13.71 -14.63 -19.58
CA LYS A 347 -14.58 -13.48 -19.31
C LYS A 347 -13.82 -12.22 -18.91
N GLY A 348 -12.53 -12.34 -18.64
CA GLY A 348 -11.66 -11.25 -18.16
C GLY A 348 -10.62 -10.82 -19.16
N GLN A 349 -9.60 -10.13 -18.67
CA GLN A 349 -8.55 -9.58 -19.51
C GLN A 349 -7.22 -9.46 -18.75
N VAL A 350 -6.12 -9.46 -19.51
CA VAL A 350 -4.78 -9.20 -19.00
C VAL A 350 -4.21 -7.97 -19.69
N LEU A 351 -3.74 -7.01 -18.91
CA LEU A 351 -2.99 -5.86 -19.41
C LEU A 351 -1.49 -6.10 -19.17
N HIS A 352 -0.67 -5.90 -20.19
CA HIS A 352 0.79 -5.96 -20.06
C HIS A 352 1.38 -4.58 -20.34
N LEU A 353 1.89 -3.94 -19.27
CA LEU A 353 2.60 -2.67 -19.33
C LEU A 353 4.09 -2.92 -19.52
N GLY A 354 4.65 -2.46 -20.61
CA GLY A 354 6.08 -2.63 -20.94
C GLY A 354 7.03 -1.76 -20.10
N ALA A 355 6.60 -1.22 -18.95
CA ALA A 355 7.41 -0.36 -18.09
C ALA A 355 7.16 -0.64 -16.61
N THR A 356 7.90 0.08 -15.74
CA THR A 356 7.55 0.17 -14.33
C THR A 356 6.33 1.08 -14.14
N PHE A 357 5.61 0.82 -13.05
CA PHE A 357 4.51 1.69 -12.65
C PHE A 357 5.07 2.98 -12.04
N ASN A 358 4.45 4.10 -12.35
CA ASN A 358 4.62 5.36 -11.68
C ASN A 358 3.25 5.99 -11.42
N ARG A 359 3.20 7.16 -10.78
CA ARG A 359 1.94 7.84 -10.48
C ARG A 359 1.08 7.99 -11.74
N GLU A 360 1.61 8.59 -12.78
CA GLU A 360 0.87 9.04 -13.95
C GLU A 360 0.36 7.88 -14.81
N ASN A 361 1.20 6.86 -15.05
CA ASN A 361 0.75 5.71 -15.85
C ASN A 361 -0.24 4.84 -15.06
N THR A 362 -0.09 4.76 -13.73
CA THR A 362 -1.02 4.04 -12.85
C THR A 362 -2.37 4.76 -12.78
N GLU A 363 -2.40 6.10 -12.65
CA GLU A 363 -3.64 6.88 -12.70
C GLU A 363 -4.35 6.71 -14.05
N ALA A 364 -3.60 6.68 -15.16
CA ALA A 364 -4.17 6.42 -16.47
C ALA A 364 -4.79 5.02 -16.58
N LEU A 365 -4.18 4.00 -15.96
CA LEU A 365 -4.76 2.66 -15.85
C LEU A 365 -6.02 2.65 -14.98
N PHE A 366 -6.05 3.36 -13.85
CA PHE A 366 -7.24 3.50 -13.02
C PHE A 366 -8.40 4.14 -13.79
N ASP A 367 -8.13 5.20 -14.57
CA ASP A 367 -9.13 5.83 -15.44
C ASP A 367 -9.66 4.85 -16.49
N TYR A 368 -8.77 4.11 -17.15
CA TYR A 368 -9.15 3.12 -18.18
C TYR A 368 -9.98 1.98 -17.59
N LEU A 369 -9.58 1.45 -16.42
CA LEU A 369 -10.24 0.36 -15.72
C LEU A 369 -11.44 0.82 -14.87
N LYS A 370 -11.65 2.14 -14.72
CA LYS A 370 -12.75 2.77 -13.96
C LYS A 370 -12.78 2.38 -12.47
N ILE A 371 -11.60 2.28 -11.85
CA ILE A 371 -11.46 1.93 -10.43
C ILE A 371 -11.05 3.11 -9.54
N LYS A 372 -10.90 4.29 -10.11
CA LYS A 372 -10.47 5.50 -9.42
C LYS A 372 -11.59 6.07 -8.53
N ASP A 373 -11.20 6.51 -7.34
CA ASP A 373 -12.03 7.22 -6.36
C ASP A 373 -13.39 6.55 -6.06
N PRO A 374 -13.42 5.45 -5.29
CA PRO A 374 -14.66 4.79 -4.90
C PRO A 374 -15.47 5.58 -3.87
N PHE A 375 -14.93 6.68 -3.32
CA PHE A 375 -15.56 7.49 -2.26
C PHE A 375 -16.27 8.74 -2.78
N LYS A 376 -16.18 9.04 -4.06
CA LYS A 376 -16.73 10.26 -4.69
C LYS A 376 -18.22 10.54 -4.42
N ASP A 377 -19.02 9.50 -4.15
CA ASP A 377 -20.44 9.64 -3.82
C ASP A 377 -20.68 10.02 -2.34
N TYR A 378 -19.64 10.02 -1.53
CA TYR A 378 -19.67 10.29 -0.09
C TYR A 378 -18.93 11.57 0.28
N ILE A 379 -17.77 11.79 -0.34
CA ILE A 379 -16.85 12.88 0.02
C ILE A 379 -16.12 13.41 -1.21
N ASP A 380 -15.85 14.71 -1.19
CA ASP A 380 -14.85 15.37 -2.03
C ASP A 380 -13.76 15.91 -1.11
N ALA A 381 -12.57 15.37 -1.21
CA ALA A 381 -11.43 15.69 -0.36
C ALA A 381 -10.19 16.01 -1.21
N PRO A 382 -9.30 16.92 -0.73
CA PRO A 382 -8.05 17.21 -1.46
C PRO A 382 -7.11 16.02 -1.49
N GLU A 383 -6.25 15.92 -2.49
CA GLU A 383 -5.22 14.88 -2.64
C GLU A 383 -4.37 14.70 -1.36
N THR A 384 -4.19 15.77 -0.59
CA THR A 384 -3.42 15.79 0.66
C THR A 384 -4.08 15.05 1.81
N ALA A 385 -5.39 14.81 1.76
CA ALA A 385 -6.10 13.98 2.72
C ALA A 385 -5.96 12.50 2.40
N GLU A 386 -5.91 11.65 3.40
CA GLU A 386 -6.15 10.22 3.23
C GLU A 386 -7.60 9.91 3.60
N VAL A 387 -8.31 9.26 2.67
CA VAL A 387 -9.70 8.84 2.85
C VAL A 387 -9.76 7.32 2.88
N ILE A 388 -10.36 6.76 3.91
CA ILE A 388 -10.44 5.31 4.12
C ILE A 388 -11.87 4.94 4.54
N MET A 389 -12.35 3.80 4.06
CA MET A 389 -13.60 3.22 4.50
C MET A 389 -13.38 1.85 5.15
N ARG A 390 -14.02 1.66 6.30
CA ARG A 390 -14.18 0.35 6.93
C ARG A 390 -15.65 -0.01 7.00
N GLU A 391 -16.00 -1.29 6.95
CA GLU A 391 -17.39 -1.78 6.97
C GLU A 391 -17.55 -2.96 7.92
N LYS A 392 -18.64 -2.96 8.67
CA LYS A 392 -19.04 -4.06 9.55
C LYS A 392 -20.56 -4.21 9.54
N ASP A 393 -21.02 -5.41 9.25
CA ASP A 393 -22.47 -5.75 9.25
C ASP A 393 -23.33 -4.76 8.41
N GLY A 394 -22.77 -4.31 7.26
CA GLY A 394 -23.39 -3.31 6.38
C GLY A 394 -23.21 -1.85 6.84
N GLN A 395 -22.75 -1.61 8.07
CA GLN A 395 -22.45 -0.27 8.56
C GLN A 395 -21.09 0.21 8.06
N LYS A 396 -21.07 1.35 7.39
CA LYS A 396 -19.85 1.97 6.82
C LYS A 396 -19.34 3.09 7.71
N TYR A 397 -18.01 3.10 7.87
CA TYR A 397 -17.25 4.09 8.63
C TYR A 397 -16.23 4.75 7.71
N LEU A 398 -16.30 6.08 7.58
CA LEU A 398 -15.41 6.90 6.75
C LEU A 398 -14.40 7.61 7.64
N PHE A 399 -13.12 7.42 7.36
CA PHE A 399 -12.01 8.12 7.99
C PHE A 399 -11.50 9.21 7.04
N VAL A 400 -11.18 10.37 7.60
CA VAL A 400 -10.50 11.48 6.91
C VAL A 400 -9.30 11.88 7.77
N LEU A 401 -8.11 11.75 7.21
CA LEU A 401 -6.84 12.00 7.90
C LEU A 401 -6.09 13.13 7.17
N ASN A 402 -5.70 14.16 7.93
CA ASN A 402 -4.93 15.29 7.42
C ASN A 402 -3.47 15.19 7.88
N TYR A 403 -2.55 14.98 6.94
CA TYR A 403 -1.11 14.92 7.23
C TYR A 403 -0.40 16.26 7.07
N GLU A 404 -1.14 17.31 6.63
CA GLU A 404 -0.58 18.63 6.42
C GLU A 404 -0.42 19.41 7.72
N SER A 405 0.55 20.32 7.74
CA SER A 405 0.74 21.30 8.80
C SER A 405 -0.27 22.45 8.78
N GLU A 406 -1.17 22.43 7.81
CA GLU A 406 -2.24 23.39 7.61
C GLU A 406 -3.61 22.69 7.68
N LYS A 407 -4.66 23.46 7.89
CA LYS A 407 -6.02 22.94 7.80
C LYS A 407 -6.35 22.56 6.36
N ILE A 408 -7.16 21.53 6.21
CA ILE A 408 -7.78 21.17 4.92
C ILE A 408 -9.28 21.39 4.95
N GLU A 409 -9.87 21.58 3.78
CA GLU A 409 -11.31 21.67 3.57
C GLU A 409 -11.76 20.50 2.69
N TYR A 410 -12.93 19.96 2.96
CA TYR A 410 -13.55 18.87 2.21
C TYR A 410 -15.07 18.96 2.29
N THR A 411 -15.79 18.30 1.41
CA THR A 411 -17.25 18.31 1.34
C THR A 411 -17.82 16.92 1.55
N LEU A 412 -18.74 16.76 2.49
CA LEU A 412 -19.53 15.54 2.65
C LEU A 412 -20.82 15.68 1.83
N TRP A 413 -21.00 14.81 0.85
CA TRP A 413 -22.16 14.84 -0.05
C TRP A 413 -23.45 14.30 0.58
N LYS A 414 -23.33 13.55 1.66
CA LYS A 414 -24.44 12.93 2.40
C LYS A 414 -24.34 13.24 3.90
N PRO A 415 -25.47 13.30 4.61
CA PRO A 415 -25.44 13.39 6.08
C PRO A 415 -24.76 12.18 6.69
N MET A 416 -23.86 12.42 7.64
CA MET A 416 -23.10 11.41 8.38
C MET A 416 -23.09 11.77 9.87
N LEU A 417 -22.89 10.77 10.71
CA LEU A 417 -22.70 10.99 12.15
C LEU A 417 -21.20 11.10 12.44
N ALA A 418 -20.74 12.25 12.91
CA ALA A 418 -19.38 12.44 13.40
C ALA A 418 -19.22 11.71 14.75
N LEU A 419 -18.37 10.70 14.80
CA LEU A 419 -18.34 9.76 15.94
C LEU A 419 -17.67 10.33 17.19
N TYR A 420 -16.84 11.38 17.06
CA TYR A 420 -16.15 11.93 18.24
C TYR A 420 -17.05 12.73 19.18
N ASP A 421 -18.13 13.28 18.70
CA ASP A 421 -19.07 14.11 19.46
C ASP A 421 -20.55 13.77 19.22
N ASN A 422 -20.83 12.78 18.38
CA ASN A 422 -22.15 12.35 17.96
C ASN A 422 -23.00 13.45 17.29
N SER A 423 -22.36 14.40 16.62
CA SER A 423 -23.04 15.43 15.83
C SER A 423 -23.30 14.96 14.40
N GLU A 424 -24.35 15.46 13.78
CA GLU A 424 -24.58 15.30 12.35
C GLU A 424 -23.66 16.24 11.56
N ALA A 425 -23.02 15.72 10.54
CA ALA A 425 -22.12 16.44 9.63
C ALA A 425 -22.55 16.27 8.18
N SER A 426 -22.56 17.35 7.42
CA SER A 426 -22.83 17.37 5.97
C SER A 426 -22.33 18.67 5.35
N GLY A 427 -22.15 18.69 4.03
CA GLY A 427 -21.63 19.87 3.31
C GLY A 427 -20.17 20.15 3.62
N ASN A 428 -19.79 21.44 3.63
CA ASN A 428 -18.41 21.86 3.80
C ASN A 428 -17.92 21.62 5.24
N CYS A 429 -16.83 20.89 5.35
CA CYS A 429 -16.15 20.55 6.61
C CYS A 429 -14.70 21.04 6.58
N THR A 430 -14.14 21.25 7.76
CA THR A 430 -12.73 21.66 7.92
C THR A 430 -12.04 20.71 8.90
N LEU A 431 -10.84 20.27 8.59
CA LEU A 431 -10.00 19.46 9.46
C LEU A 431 -8.71 20.21 9.78
N PRO A 432 -8.36 20.42 11.05
CA PRO A 432 -7.15 21.16 11.42
C PRO A 432 -5.88 20.41 10.99
N ALA A 433 -4.73 21.09 11.08
CA ALA A 433 -3.41 20.47 10.90
C ALA A 433 -3.31 19.19 11.73
N PHE A 434 -2.80 18.10 11.13
CA PHE A 434 -2.68 16.77 11.73
C PHE A 434 -3.99 16.25 12.35
N GLY A 435 -5.13 16.72 11.82
CA GLY A 435 -6.46 16.37 12.32
C GLY A 435 -6.94 15.01 11.81
N THR A 436 -7.89 14.44 12.56
CA THR A 436 -8.58 13.19 12.17
C THR A 436 -10.08 13.35 12.36
N ALA A 437 -10.87 12.82 11.42
CA ALA A 437 -12.32 12.70 11.55
C ALA A 437 -12.76 11.28 11.24
N VAL A 438 -13.77 10.80 11.94
CA VAL A 438 -14.38 9.48 11.69
C VAL A 438 -15.90 9.66 11.67
N TYR A 439 -16.49 9.20 10.60
CA TYR A 439 -17.92 9.31 10.36
C TYR A 439 -18.57 7.93 10.23
N ARG A 440 -19.78 7.80 10.73
CA ARG A 440 -20.68 6.72 10.38
C ARG A 440 -21.64 7.22 9.31
N ILE A 441 -21.69 6.51 8.17
CA ILE A 441 -22.58 6.86 7.08
C ILE A 441 -24.02 6.53 7.49
N LEU A 442 -24.92 7.50 7.34
CA LEU A 442 -26.35 7.33 7.57
C LEU A 442 -26.98 6.97 6.22
N GLU A 443 -27.52 5.74 6.10
CA GLU A 443 -28.24 5.28 4.91
C GLU A 443 -29.68 5.80 4.90
#